data_ee8416ea037a24ca477fbe19a3982074
#
_entry.id   ee8416ea037a24ca477fbe19a3982074
#
_cell.length_a   1.000
_cell.length_b   1.000
_cell.length_c   1.000
_cell.angle_alpha   90.00
_cell.angle_beta   90.00
_cell.angle_gamma   90.00
#
_symmetry.space_group_name_H-M   'P 1'
#
loop_
_entity.id
_entity.type
_entity.pdbx_description
1 polymer ?
#
loop_
_entity_poly.entity_id
_entity_poly.type
_entity_poly.pdbx_seq_one_letter_code
_entity_poly.pdbx_strand_id
1 'polypeptide(L)'
;ANLNGSAYSSAAVNIDMLGLGKLNINQGDSGNGIDAFDDKMPTAWEEPWGAAVGTGVKLVSGSGPNSNVMYTSPTMAGATITFTIAPDMGSADVADNGYSGHGGSTGKGQDLTLNINPTLGTEILSGLNLFVGAHQTANTVSTENNLYEGVGGLTFDLGPVSLGYAASGVSTGQEAMSEVDW
;
A
#
# COMPACT_ATOMS: atom_id res chain seq x y z
N ALA A 1 -18.11 -26.57 -12.27
CA ALA A 1 -18.30 -25.24 -12.85
C ALA A 1 -16.94 -24.79 -13.37
N ASN A 2 -16.82 -24.60 -14.67
CA ASN A 2 -15.62 -24.06 -15.26
C ASN A 2 -15.62 -22.55 -14.95
N LEU A 3 -14.97 -22.17 -13.87
CA LEU A 3 -14.72 -20.78 -13.58
C LEU A 3 -13.64 -20.32 -14.57
N ASN A 4 -14.09 -19.85 -15.72
CA ASN A 4 -13.24 -19.13 -16.63
C ASN A 4 -12.57 -18.02 -15.85
N GLY A 5 -11.25 -17.86 -15.92
CA GLY A 5 -10.43 -17.03 -15.05
C GLY A 5 -10.76 -15.53 -14.99
N SER A 6 -11.93 -15.13 -15.42
CA SER A 6 -12.46 -13.77 -15.33
C SER A 6 -13.69 -13.64 -14.41
N ALA A 7 -14.09 -14.71 -13.70
CA ALA A 7 -15.26 -14.65 -12.83
C ALA A 7 -14.99 -13.94 -11.50
N TYR A 8 -13.75 -13.95 -11.03
CA TYR A 8 -13.31 -13.26 -9.82
C TYR A 8 -11.92 -12.69 -10.06
N SER A 9 -11.81 -11.37 -10.08
CA SER A 9 -10.51 -10.68 -10.13
C SER A 9 -9.86 -10.62 -8.76
N SER A 10 -10.66 -10.57 -7.70
CA SER A 10 -10.19 -10.49 -6.32
C SER A 10 -11.22 -11.04 -5.35
N ALA A 11 -10.79 -11.39 -4.16
CA ALA A 11 -11.66 -11.80 -3.06
C ALA A 11 -11.04 -11.38 -1.71
N ALA A 12 -11.87 -10.95 -0.77
CA ALA A 12 -11.41 -10.61 0.56
C ALA A 12 -12.40 -11.08 1.64
N VAL A 13 -11.86 -11.44 2.79
CA VAL A 13 -12.62 -11.73 4.01
C VAL A 13 -12.20 -10.74 5.07
N ASN A 14 -13.17 -9.99 5.60
CA ASN A 14 -12.97 -9.04 6.68
C ASN A 14 -13.54 -9.58 7.97
N ILE A 15 -12.73 -9.60 9.02
CA ILE A 15 -13.09 -10.07 10.35
C ILE A 15 -12.95 -8.89 11.33
N ASP A 16 -14.05 -8.47 11.93
CA ASP A 16 -14.04 -7.50 13.02
C ASP A 16 -13.71 -8.23 14.33
N MET A 17 -12.68 -7.79 15.02
CA MET A 17 -12.21 -8.40 16.27
C MET A 17 -12.74 -7.70 17.51
N LEU A 18 -13.96 -7.16 17.45
CA LEU A 18 -14.71 -6.62 18.60
C LEU A 18 -13.91 -5.59 19.44
N GLY A 19 -13.37 -4.56 18.78
CA GLY A 19 -12.62 -3.49 19.44
C GLY A 19 -11.11 -3.72 19.51
N LEU A 20 -10.64 -4.89 19.08
CA LEU A 20 -9.22 -5.17 18.93
C LEU A 20 -8.68 -4.83 17.52
N GLY A 21 -9.52 -4.24 16.68
CA GLY A 21 -9.17 -3.92 15.30
C GLY A 21 -9.82 -4.85 14.29
N LYS A 22 -9.27 -4.90 13.10
CA LYS A 22 -9.81 -5.68 11.97
C LYS A 22 -8.71 -6.54 11.36
N LEU A 23 -9.07 -7.76 10.98
CA LEU A 23 -8.24 -8.63 10.17
C LEU A 23 -8.87 -8.75 8.78
N ASN A 24 -8.07 -8.52 7.76
CA ASN A 24 -8.42 -8.71 6.36
C ASN A 24 -7.56 -9.85 5.79
N ILE A 25 -8.19 -10.80 5.15
CA ILE A 25 -7.52 -11.85 4.36
C ILE A 25 -7.88 -11.56 2.92
N ASN A 26 -6.91 -11.22 2.14
CA ASN A 26 -7.06 -10.69 0.80
C ASN A 26 -6.40 -11.57 -0.25
N GLN A 27 -7.07 -11.70 -1.39
CA GLN A 27 -6.56 -12.36 -2.58
C GLN A 27 -6.70 -11.43 -3.79
N GLY A 28 -5.62 -10.71 -4.12
CA GLY A 28 -5.54 -9.91 -5.34
C GLY A 28 -6.42 -8.66 -5.37
N ASP A 29 -6.82 -8.13 -4.22
CA ASP A 29 -7.49 -6.84 -4.11
C ASP A 29 -6.46 -5.77 -3.78
N SER A 30 -6.42 -4.67 -4.54
CA SER A 30 -5.51 -3.55 -4.30
C SER A 30 -5.93 -2.68 -3.11
N GLY A 31 -5.12 -1.72 -2.73
CA GLY A 31 -5.41 -0.77 -1.67
C GLY A 31 -5.12 -1.29 -0.25
N ASN A 32 -4.33 -2.34 -0.10
CA ASN A 32 -3.86 -2.85 1.18
C ASN A 32 -2.39 -2.44 1.45
N GLY A 33 -2.02 -2.34 2.71
CA GLY A 33 -0.66 -1.93 3.07
C GLY A 33 -0.34 -0.50 2.59
N ILE A 34 0.86 -0.28 2.05
CA ILE A 34 1.26 1.03 1.53
C ILE A 34 0.59 1.38 0.20
N ASP A 35 0.07 0.40 -0.54
CA ASP A 35 -0.72 0.60 -1.75
C ASP A 35 -1.95 1.51 -1.50
N ALA A 36 -2.45 1.53 -0.26
CA ALA A 36 -3.52 2.43 0.15
C ALA A 36 -3.15 3.93 0.09
N PHE A 37 -1.88 4.25 -0.16
CA PHE A 37 -1.37 5.62 -0.18
C PHE A 37 -0.96 6.12 -1.56
N ASP A 38 -1.04 5.30 -2.59
CA ASP A 38 -0.72 5.70 -3.97
C ASP A 38 -1.69 6.76 -4.51
N ASP A 39 -2.97 6.66 -4.16
CA ASP A 39 -4.06 7.54 -4.63
C ASP A 39 -4.49 8.60 -3.59
N LYS A 40 -3.64 8.95 -2.63
CA LYS A 40 -4.02 9.89 -1.56
C LYS A 40 -4.04 11.35 -1.98
N MET A 41 -3.34 11.70 -3.05
CA MET A 41 -3.26 13.10 -3.46
C MET A 41 -4.56 13.59 -4.08
N PRO A 42 -5.05 14.77 -3.66
CA PRO A 42 -6.24 15.35 -4.29
C PRO A 42 -5.92 15.70 -5.74
N THR A 43 -6.73 15.21 -6.65
CA THR A 43 -6.62 15.49 -8.08
C THR A 43 -7.89 16.15 -8.60
N ALA A 44 -7.76 17.14 -9.47
CA ALA A 44 -8.90 17.75 -10.14
C ALA A 44 -9.44 16.88 -11.28
N TRP A 45 -8.70 15.88 -11.66
CA TRP A 45 -9.00 14.87 -12.68
C TRP A 45 -8.59 13.53 -12.11
N GLU A 46 -9.04 12.40 -12.63
CA GLU A 46 -8.72 11.10 -12.01
C GLU A 46 -7.24 11.01 -11.67
N GLU A 47 -6.39 11.01 -12.65
CA GLU A 47 -4.96 10.92 -12.43
C GLU A 47 -4.17 11.65 -13.53
N PRO A 48 -2.95 12.15 -13.24
CA PRO A 48 -2.19 12.93 -14.24
C PRO A 48 -1.95 12.17 -15.53
N TRP A 49 -1.76 10.87 -15.49
CA TRP A 49 -1.58 10.04 -16.68
C TRP A 49 -2.87 9.89 -17.51
N GLY A 50 -4.06 10.01 -16.93
CA GLY A 50 -5.32 10.10 -17.67
C GLY A 50 -5.36 11.27 -18.64
N ALA A 51 -4.61 12.34 -18.35
CA ALA A 51 -4.39 13.47 -19.24
C ALA A 51 -3.15 13.33 -20.15
N ALA A 52 -2.55 12.15 -20.25
CA ALA A 52 -1.30 11.87 -20.97
C ALA A 52 -0.09 12.69 -20.47
N VAL A 53 -0.10 13.14 -19.23
CA VAL A 53 1.02 13.83 -18.59
C VAL A 53 1.88 12.80 -17.89
N GLY A 54 3.02 12.46 -18.49
CA GLY A 54 4.04 11.65 -17.82
C GLY A 54 4.72 12.47 -16.74
N THR A 55 4.49 12.13 -15.48
CA THR A 55 5.05 12.85 -14.32
C THR A 55 6.39 12.31 -13.87
N GLY A 56 6.76 11.10 -14.30
CA GLY A 56 7.95 10.39 -13.78
C GLY A 56 7.80 9.88 -12.34
N VAL A 57 6.61 10.04 -11.75
CA VAL A 57 6.27 9.64 -10.40
C VAL A 57 6.39 8.13 -10.25
N LYS A 58 7.04 7.66 -9.20
CA LYS A 58 7.05 6.27 -8.76
C LYS A 58 6.03 6.10 -7.66
N LEU A 59 4.90 5.48 -7.98
CA LEU A 59 3.91 5.10 -6.97
C LEU A 59 4.42 3.89 -6.18
N VAL A 60 4.04 3.83 -4.91
CA VAL A 60 4.29 2.66 -4.08
C VAL A 60 3.24 1.60 -4.36
N SER A 61 3.63 0.36 -4.26
CA SER A 61 2.76 -0.79 -4.48
C SER A 61 2.72 -1.72 -3.27
N GLY A 62 3.85 -1.96 -2.65
CA GLY A 62 3.95 -2.79 -1.46
C GLY A 62 3.34 -4.18 -1.65
N SER A 63 2.75 -4.67 -0.58
CA SER A 63 2.06 -5.98 -0.55
C SER A 63 0.64 -5.93 -1.10
N GLY A 64 0.10 -4.74 -1.41
CA GLY A 64 -1.31 -4.52 -1.75
C GLY A 64 -1.85 -5.42 -2.85
N PRO A 65 -1.21 -5.47 -4.04
CA PRO A 65 -1.72 -6.25 -5.17
C PRO A 65 -1.60 -7.77 -4.99
N ASN A 66 -0.86 -8.24 -4.00
CA ASN A 66 -0.62 -9.67 -3.78
C ASN A 66 -1.60 -10.25 -2.77
N SER A 67 -1.72 -11.58 -2.73
CA SER A 67 -2.45 -12.24 -1.66
C SER A 67 -1.80 -11.93 -0.33
N ASN A 68 -2.55 -11.37 0.61
CA ASN A 68 -2.00 -10.87 1.86
C ASN A 68 -2.96 -11.03 3.03
N VAL A 69 -2.42 -10.90 4.22
CA VAL A 69 -3.16 -10.77 5.47
C VAL A 69 -2.80 -9.44 6.08
N MET A 70 -3.81 -8.62 6.34
CA MET A 70 -3.66 -7.28 6.88
C MET A 70 -4.39 -7.15 8.21
N TYR A 71 -3.70 -6.65 9.20
CA TYR A 71 -4.28 -6.21 10.46
C TYR A 71 -4.34 -4.68 10.50
N THR A 72 -5.50 -4.16 10.90
CA THR A 72 -5.72 -2.73 11.14
C THR A 72 -6.09 -2.52 12.60
N SER A 73 -5.32 -1.69 13.31
CA SER A 73 -5.59 -1.36 14.71
C SER A 73 -6.92 -0.59 14.87
N PRO A 74 -7.50 -0.58 16.06
CA PRO A 74 -8.48 0.44 16.41
C PRO A 74 -7.86 1.84 16.23
N THR A 75 -8.69 2.82 15.92
CA THR A 75 -8.25 4.22 15.89
C THR A 75 -8.07 4.72 17.32
N MET A 76 -6.87 5.17 17.64
CA MET A 76 -6.51 5.70 18.97
C MET A 76 -6.00 7.14 18.80
N ALA A 77 -6.69 8.10 19.40
CA ALA A 77 -6.37 9.54 19.31
C ALA A 77 -6.22 10.02 17.83
N GLY A 78 -7.03 9.50 16.93
CA GLY A 78 -6.97 9.81 15.51
C GLY A 78 -5.91 9.03 14.72
N ALA A 79 -5.10 8.19 15.37
CA ALA A 79 -4.09 7.38 14.71
C ALA A 79 -4.57 5.94 14.48
N THR A 80 -4.26 5.41 13.30
CA THR A 80 -4.52 4.02 12.91
C THR A 80 -3.24 3.42 12.34
N ILE A 81 -2.86 2.26 12.82
CA ILE A 81 -1.71 1.50 12.34
C ILE A 81 -2.21 0.28 11.57
N THR A 82 -1.57 0.01 10.42
CA THR A 82 -1.85 -1.18 9.64
C THR A 82 -0.56 -1.97 9.45
N PHE A 83 -0.66 -3.28 9.59
CA PHE A 83 0.42 -4.21 9.30
C PHE A 83 -0.06 -5.26 8.31
N THR A 84 0.66 -5.43 7.20
CA THR A 84 0.32 -6.36 6.12
C THR A 84 1.45 -7.34 5.89
N ILE A 85 1.11 -8.59 5.64
CA ILE A 85 2.05 -9.62 5.24
C ILE A 85 1.52 -10.29 3.98
N ALA A 86 2.32 -10.26 2.91
CA ALA A 86 2.14 -11.10 1.74
C ALA A 86 3.14 -12.28 1.85
N PRO A 87 2.68 -13.53 1.87
CA PRO A 87 3.56 -14.69 1.94
C PRO A 87 4.52 -14.76 0.74
N ASP A 88 4.07 -14.22 -0.38
CA ASP A 88 4.80 -14.21 -1.64
C ASP A 88 4.47 -12.93 -2.43
N MET A 89 5.52 -12.27 -2.94
CA MET A 89 5.45 -11.09 -3.78
C MET A 89 5.63 -11.42 -5.27
N GLY A 90 5.64 -12.70 -5.61
CA GLY A 90 5.73 -13.17 -6.99
C GLY A 90 4.44 -12.97 -7.79
N SER A 91 4.51 -13.28 -9.08
CA SER A 91 3.36 -13.14 -9.98
C SER A 91 2.17 -13.98 -9.51
N ALA A 92 0.98 -13.39 -9.55
CA ALA A 92 -0.28 -14.04 -9.16
C ALA A 92 -0.69 -15.25 -10.01
N ASP A 93 0.06 -15.57 -11.05
CA ASP A 93 -0.22 -16.67 -11.96
C ASP A 93 0.35 -18.02 -11.49
N VAL A 94 0.88 -18.09 -10.29
CA VAL A 94 1.43 -19.34 -9.78
C VAL A 94 0.35 -20.12 -9.05
N ALA A 95 0.13 -21.33 -9.56
CA ALA A 95 -0.81 -22.26 -8.96
C ALA A 95 -0.51 -22.49 -7.47
N ASP A 96 -1.56 -22.77 -6.75
CA ASP A 96 -1.74 -22.88 -5.31
C ASP A 96 -0.77 -23.81 -4.53
N ASN A 97 0.13 -24.51 -5.14
CA ASN A 97 1.13 -25.33 -4.44
C ASN A 97 2.52 -24.72 -4.45
N GLY A 98 2.56 -23.43 -4.68
CA GLY A 98 3.56 -22.91 -4.18
C GLY A 98 4.78 -22.32 -4.64
N TYR A 99 5.63 -22.49 -3.98
CA TYR A 99 6.97 -21.95 -3.90
C TYR A 99 7.92 -22.40 -5.02
N SER A 100 7.59 -23.48 -5.73
CA SER A 100 8.55 -24.13 -6.65
C SER A 100 8.53 -23.62 -8.09
N GLY A 101 7.69 -22.66 -8.40
CA GLY A 101 7.51 -22.14 -9.76
C GLY A 101 7.94 -20.68 -9.97
N HIS A 102 8.35 -20.01 -8.94
CA HIS A 102 8.73 -18.59 -9.02
C HIS A 102 10.12 -18.48 -9.64
N GLY A 103 10.17 -18.21 -10.91
CA GLY A 103 11.39 -17.75 -11.58
C GLY A 103 11.81 -16.35 -11.15
N GLY A 104 11.25 -15.84 -10.04
CA GLY A 104 11.50 -14.52 -9.49
C GLY A 104 12.41 -14.57 -8.26
N SER A 105 13.13 -13.50 -8.05
CA SER A 105 14.00 -13.27 -6.89
C SER A 105 13.22 -12.72 -5.68
N THR A 106 11.90 -12.70 -5.71
CA THR A 106 11.04 -12.12 -4.67
C THR A 106 10.49 -13.18 -3.73
N GLY A 107 10.52 -12.89 -2.44
CA GLY A 107 9.94 -13.70 -1.37
C GLY A 107 8.76 -13.02 -0.71
N LYS A 108 8.67 -13.10 0.62
CA LYS A 108 7.60 -12.46 1.38
C LYS A 108 7.68 -10.94 1.33
N GLY A 109 6.51 -10.28 1.35
CA GLY A 109 6.34 -8.85 1.54
C GLY A 109 5.81 -8.51 2.92
N GLN A 110 6.17 -7.34 3.45
CA GLN A 110 5.68 -6.82 4.72
C GLN A 110 5.51 -5.31 4.63
N ASP A 111 4.35 -4.81 5.05
CA ASP A 111 4.08 -3.38 5.10
C ASP A 111 3.75 -2.96 6.52
N LEU A 112 4.16 -1.76 6.86
CA LEU A 112 3.72 -1.04 8.05
C LEU A 112 3.26 0.34 7.63
N THR A 113 2.04 0.71 8.02
CA THR A 113 1.49 2.03 7.73
C THR A 113 0.98 2.71 9.00
N LEU A 114 1.06 4.02 9.01
CA LEU A 114 0.46 4.88 10.03
C LEU A 114 -0.34 5.97 9.32
N ASN A 115 -1.60 6.06 9.66
CA ASN A 115 -2.48 7.13 9.23
C ASN A 115 -2.93 7.93 10.46
N ILE A 116 -2.81 9.24 10.43
CA ILE A 116 -3.17 10.12 11.53
C ILE A 116 -4.14 11.17 11.01
N ASN A 117 -5.36 11.14 11.53
CA ASN A 117 -6.33 12.21 11.38
C ASN A 117 -6.49 12.89 12.75
N PRO A 118 -5.76 13.98 13.00
CA PRO A 118 -5.76 14.59 14.31
C PRO A 118 -7.08 15.31 14.57
N THR A 119 -7.98 14.64 15.28
CA THR A 119 -9.22 15.24 15.79
C THR A 119 -8.97 16.03 17.08
N LEU A 120 -7.88 16.78 17.14
CA LEU A 120 -7.43 17.49 18.34
C LEU A 120 -8.29 18.70 18.68
N GLY A 121 -9.61 18.52 18.75
CA GLY A 121 -10.52 19.47 19.36
C GLY A 121 -10.63 20.85 18.70
N THR A 122 -10.03 21.05 17.53
CA THR A 122 -10.13 22.28 16.75
C THR A 122 -10.72 21.97 15.37
N GLU A 123 -11.75 22.68 14.99
CA GLU A 123 -12.37 22.54 13.66
C GLU A 123 -11.36 22.77 12.51
N ILE A 124 -10.31 23.55 12.78
CA ILE A 124 -9.26 23.88 11.80
C ILE A 124 -8.44 22.66 11.37
N LEU A 125 -8.22 21.69 12.26
CA LEU A 125 -7.43 20.49 11.96
C LEU A 125 -8.28 19.30 11.54
N SER A 126 -9.59 19.43 11.52
CA SER A 126 -10.49 18.32 11.17
C SER A 126 -10.29 17.80 9.73
N GLY A 127 -9.79 18.66 8.83
CA GLY A 127 -9.46 18.29 7.46
C GLY A 127 -8.04 17.77 7.24
N LEU A 128 -7.19 17.78 8.28
CA LEU A 128 -5.81 17.32 8.15
C LEU A 128 -5.73 15.79 8.22
N ASN A 129 -5.03 15.21 7.27
CA ASN A 129 -4.69 13.79 7.27
C ASN A 129 -3.18 13.65 7.00
N LEU A 130 -2.49 12.95 7.87
CA LEU A 130 -1.07 12.62 7.76
C LEU A 130 -0.94 11.12 7.54
N PHE A 131 -0.04 10.72 6.65
CA PHE A 131 0.20 9.30 6.43
C PHE A 131 1.68 9.03 6.17
N VAL A 132 2.12 7.86 6.58
CA VAL A 132 3.43 7.32 6.30
C VAL A 132 3.35 5.81 6.20
N GLY A 133 4.09 5.23 5.28
CA GLY A 133 4.16 3.79 5.10
C GLY A 133 5.53 3.34 4.64
N ALA A 134 5.87 2.12 5.00
CA ALA A 134 7.08 1.44 4.56
C ALA A 134 6.76 0.00 4.19
N HIS A 135 7.42 -0.47 3.16
CA HIS A 135 7.34 -1.85 2.65
C HIS A 135 8.72 -2.46 2.52
N GLN A 136 8.78 -3.76 2.73
CA GLN A 136 9.96 -4.57 2.45
C GLN A 136 9.53 -5.83 1.69
N THR A 137 10.14 -6.07 0.52
CA THR A 137 10.11 -7.38 -0.14
C THR A 137 11.42 -8.09 0.12
N ALA A 138 11.35 -9.32 0.64
CA ALA A 138 12.52 -10.15 0.80
C ALA A 138 13.05 -10.58 -0.57
N ASN A 139 14.36 -10.43 -0.79
CA ASN A 139 15.03 -11.00 -1.95
C ASN A 139 15.47 -12.42 -1.64
N THR A 140 15.18 -13.35 -2.53
CA THR A 140 15.57 -14.77 -2.39
C THR A 140 16.93 -15.07 -2.98
N VAL A 141 17.51 -14.13 -3.72
CA VAL A 141 18.88 -14.22 -4.25
C VAL A 141 19.86 -13.78 -3.17
N SER A 142 20.74 -14.68 -2.76
CA SER A 142 21.64 -14.49 -1.61
C SER A 142 22.66 -13.36 -1.77
N THR A 143 22.81 -12.80 -2.96
CA THR A 143 23.76 -11.73 -3.27
C THR A 143 23.11 -10.34 -3.39
N GLU A 144 21.81 -10.25 -3.27
CA GLU A 144 21.07 -9.00 -3.42
C GLU A 144 20.40 -8.60 -2.10
N ASN A 145 20.31 -7.32 -1.86
CA ASN A 145 19.58 -6.77 -0.71
C ASN A 145 18.07 -6.84 -0.94
N ASN A 146 17.31 -6.76 0.14
CA ASN A 146 15.85 -6.64 0.05
C ASN A 146 15.45 -5.36 -0.69
N LEU A 147 14.29 -5.41 -1.34
CA LEU A 147 13.65 -4.23 -1.89
C LEU A 147 12.91 -3.51 -0.77
N TYR A 148 12.97 -2.19 -0.76
CA TYR A 148 12.23 -1.33 0.17
C TYR A 148 11.47 -0.27 -0.60
N GLU A 149 10.26 0.01 -0.15
CA GLU A 149 9.46 1.13 -0.62
C GLU A 149 9.05 1.98 0.59
N GLY A 150 8.92 3.28 0.38
CA GLY A 150 8.49 4.19 1.40
C GLY A 150 7.61 5.28 0.83
N VAL A 151 6.65 5.74 1.60
CA VAL A 151 5.76 6.84 1.23
C VAL A 151 5.40 7.64 2.47
N GLY A 152 5.26 8.93 2.32
CA GLY A 152 4.74 9.78 3.37
C GLY A 152 4.15 11.05 2.80
N GLY A 153 3.16 11.59 3.47
CA GLY A 153 2.51 12.79 2.99
C GLY A 153 1.42 13.32 3.91
N LEU A 154 0.78 14.35 3.43
CA LEU A 154 -0.37 14.96 4.09
C LEU A 154 -1.41 15.39 3.06
N THR A 155 -2.66 15.39 3.47
CA THR A 155 -3.75 16.07 2.78
C THR A 155 -4.45 17.02 3.74
N PHE A 156 -4.96 18.11 3.23
CA PHE A 156 -5.68 19.08 4.03
C PHE A 156 -6.89 19.62 3.27
N ASP A 157 -8.07 19.39 3.82
CA ASP A 157 -9.33 19.87 3.27
C ASP A 157 -9.70 21.21 3.86
N LEU A 158 -9.80 22.23 3.00
CA LEU A 158 -10.17 23.61 3.32
C LEU A 158 -11.54 23.96 2.70
N GLY A 159 -12.57 23.23 3.08
CA GLY A 159 -13.91 23.40 2.50
C GLY A 159 -13.94 22.94 1.03
N PRO A 160 -14.08 23.86 0.06
CA PRO A 160 -14.16 23.46 -1.36
C PRO A 160 -12.80 23.14 -2.00
N VAL A 161 -11.70 23.31 -1.28
CA VAL A 161 -10.35 23.12 -1.78
C VAL A 161 -9.63 22.06 -0.94
N SER A 162 -9.05 21.06 -1.59
CA SER A 162 -8.16 20.09 -0.96
C SER A 162 -6.74 20.31 -1.45
N LEU A 163 -5.80 20.30 -0.53
CA LEU A 163 -4.35 20.40 -0.78
C LEU A 163 -3.70 19.11 -0.36
N GLY A 164 -2.67 18.69 -1.07
CA GLY A 164 -1.91 17.50 -0.73
C GLY A 164 -0.43 17.62 -1.09
N TYR A 165 0.39 16.94 -0.33
CA TYR A 165 1.81 16.73 -0.60
C TYR A 165 2.16 15.29 -0.22
N ALA A 166 2.84 14.58 -1.10
CA ALA A 166 3.40 13.27 -0.83
C ALA A 166 4.78 13.13 -1.43
N ALA A 167 5.59 12.31 -0.79
CA ALA A 167 6.87 11.86 -1.29
C ALA A 167 6.94 10.34 -1.18
N SER A 168 7.50 9.68 -2.18
CA SER A 168 7.71 8.24 -2.19
C SER A 168 9.09 7.89 -2.74
N GLY A 169 9.60 6.73 -2.35
CA GLY A 169 10.88 6.25 -2.81
C GLY A 169 10.90 4.72 -2.85
N VAL A 170 11.68 4.19 -3.78
CA VAL A 170 11.90 2.76 -3.97
C VAL A 170 13.39 2.48 -3.99
N SER A 171 13.87 1.57 -3.12
CA SER A 171 15.21 1.00 -3.18
C SER A 171 15.13 -0.41 -3.74
N THR A 172 15.79 -0.64 -4.86
CA THR A 172 15.75 -1.95 -5.56
C THR A 172 16.76 -2.96 -4.99
N GLY A 173 17.42 -2.64 -3.86
CA GLY A 173 18.48 -3.48 -3.31
C GLY A 173 19.82 -3.38 -4.06
N GLN A 174 19.84 -2.72 -5.20
CA GLN A 174 21.04 -2.29 -5.89
C GLN A 174 21.43 -0.90 -5.34
N GLU A 175 22.70 -0.59 -5.23
CA GLU A 175 23.25 0.52 -4.43
C GLU A 175 22.73 1.95 -4.71
N ALA A 176 21.72 2.13 -5.50
CA ALA A 176 21.11 3.43 -5.79
C ALA A 176 19.63 3.46 -5.41
N MET A 177 19.29 4.25 -4.41
CA MET A 177 17.91 4.69 -4.22
C MET A 177 17.52 5.59 -5.41
N SER A 178 16.43 5.25 -6.09
CA SER A 178 15.79 6.24 -6.96
C SER A 178 14.77 7.01 -6.13
N GLU A 179 15.18 8.17 -5.66
CA GLU A 179 14.32 9.12 -4.99
C GLU A 179 13.62 9.97 -6.06
N VAL A 180 12.34 10.17 -5.89
CA VAL A 180 11.58 11.10 -6.71
C VAL A 180 10.80 12.01 -5.77
N ASP A 181 11.29 13.24 -5.61
CA ASP A 181 10.64 14.31 -4.87
C ASP A 181 9.63 15.05 -5.77
N TRP A 182 8.59 15.57 -5.17
CA TRP A 182 7.51 16.35 -5.81
C TRP A 182 7.34 17.70 -5.16
#